data_2ed295e3d753b19cf4067647db9d727f
#
_entry.id   2ed295e3d753b19cf4067647db9d727f
#
_cell.length_a   1.000
_cell.length_b   1.000
_cell.length_c   1.000
_cell.angle_alpha   90.00
_cell.angle_beta   90.00
_cell.angle_gamma   90.00
#
_symmetry.space_group_name_H-M   'P 1'
#
loop_
_entity.id
_entity.type
_entity.pdbx_description
1 polymer ?
#
loop_
_entity_poly.entity_id
_entity_poly.type
_entity_poly.pdbx_seq_one_letter_code
_entity_poly.pdbx_strand_id
1 'polypeptide(L)'
;RLLRVNYLGCVNTVLASYEYIKKSQGQILQFTSSSYTRGRANYALYSSSKAAVVNFVQAIAEEWYKTGIRINCINPQRTNTPMRVKNFGIEDLSTLLSSSEVARISLMTLLSSMSGEVVDVKLKQYNY
;
A
#
# COMPACT_ATOMS: atom_id res chain seq x y z
N ARG A 1 -1.07 -12.56 -15.47
CA ARG A 1 -0.03 -11.53 -15.33
C ARG A 1 -0.26 -10.64 -14.11
N LEU A 2 -1.46 -10.08 -13.91
CA LEU A 2 -1.74 -9.09 -12.84
C LEU A 2 -1.47 -9.64 -11.43
N LEU A 3 -1.97 -10.84 -11.09
CA LEU A 3 -1.71 -11.49 -9.80
C LEU A 3 -0.22 -11.78 -9.58
N ARG A 4 0.49 -12.19 -10.63
CA ARG A 4 1.95 -12.42 -10.53
C ARG A 4 2.72 -11.14 -10.19
N VAL A 5 2.33 -10.00 -10.77
CA VAL A 5 3.00 -8.72 -10.50
C VAL A 5 2.56 -8.15 -9.15
N ASN A 6 1.25 -8.00 -8.93
CA ASN A 6 0.74 -7.27 -7.78
C ASN A 6 0.82 -8.05 -6.46
N TYR A 7 0.69 -9.38 -6.52
CA TYR A 7 0.70 -10.21 -5.31
C TYR A 7 1.98 -11.03 -5.17
N LEU A 8 2.31 -11.92 -6.11
CA LEU A 8 3.52 -12.72 -5.99
C LEU A 8 4.80 -11.88 -6.01
N GLY A 9 4.83 -10.77 -6.77
CA GLY A 9 5.94 -9.82 -6.72
C GLY A 9 6.12 -9.21 -5.32
N CYS A 10 5.01 -8.84 -4.67
CA CYS A 10 5.01 -8.37 -3.29
C CYS A 10 5.54 -9.44 -2.32
N VAL A 11 4.98 -10.65 -2.36
CA VAL A 11 5.41 -11.79 -1.52
C VAL A 11 6.90 -12.07 -1.70
N ASN A 12 7.36 -12.21 -2.94
CA ASN A 12 8.76 -12.51 -3.22
C ASN A 12 9.70 -11.41 -2.72
N THR A 13 9.34 -10.14 -2.88
CA THR A 13 10.14 -9.02 -2.39
C THR A 13 10.24 -9.05 -0.87
N VAL A 14 9.13 -9.26 -0.18
CA VAL A 14 9.09 -9.31 1.29
C VAL A 14 9.93 -10.47 1.81
N LEU A 15 9.74 -11.68 1.27
CA LEU A 15 10.47 -12.86 1.72
C LEU A 15 11.98 -12.78 1.41
N ALA A 16 12.35 -12.30 0.22
CA ALA A 16 13.76 -12.15 -0.16
C ALA A 16 14.49 -11.08 0.65
N SER A 17 13.78 -10.06 1.16
CA SER A 17 14.38 -9.02 1.98
C SER A 17 14.54 -9.40 3.46
N TYR A 18 13.92 -10.48 3.92
CA TYR A 18 13.81 -10.83 5.35
C TYR A 18 15.15 -10.81 6.10
N GLU A 19 16.15 -11.55 5.63
CA GLU A 19 17.45 -11.66 6.32
C GLU A 19 18.20 -10.32 6.40
N TYR A 20 18.03 -9.46 5.40
CA TYR A 20 18.65 -8.12 5.38
C TYR A 20 17.94 -7.17 6.35
N ILE A 21 16.62 -7.14 6.31
CA ILE A 21 15.79 -6.24 7.13
C ILE A 21 15.83 -6.66 8.60
N LYS A 22 15.90 -7.96 8.88
CA LYS A 22 16.03 -8.49 10.25
C LYS A 22 17.29 -7.97 10.95
N LYS A 23 18.42 -7.91 10.25
CA LYS A 23 19.69 -7.41 10.82
C LYS A 23 19.61 -5.97 11.29
N SER A 24 18.82 -5.13 10.61
CA SER A 24 18.64 -3.71 10.94
C SER A 24 17.38 -3.44 11.75
N GLN A 25 16.54 -4.45 12.04
CA GLN A 25 15.20 -4.29 12.60
C GLN A 25 14.39 -3.26 11.81
N GLY A 26 14.52 -3.33 10.49
CA GLY A 26 14.01 -2.34 9.55
C GLY A 26 12.51 -2.45 9.28
N GLN A 27 12.10 -1.84 8.18
CA GLN A 27 10.69 -1.73 7.83
C GLN A 27 10.44 -2.04 6.37
N ILE A 28 9.23 -2.53 6.11
CA ILE A 28 8.70 -2.76 4.77
C ILE A 28 7.39 -1.99 4.64
N LEU A 29 7.22 -1.31 3.50
CA LEU A 29 5.98 -0.64 3.17
C LEU A 29 5.47 -1.16 1.83
N GLN A 30 4.24 -1.68 1.86
CA GLN A 30 3.55 -2.16 0.66
C GLN A 30 2.43 -1.19 0.27
N PHE A 31 2.11 -1.14 -1.02
CA PHE A 31 1.02 -0.30 -1.53
C PHE A 31 -0.19 -1.16 -1.91
N THR A 32 -1.30 -0.91 -1.24
CA THR A 32 -2.60 -1.45 -1.61
C THR A 32 -3.41 -0.43 -2.42
N SER A 33 -4.71 -0.50 -2.37
CA SER A 33 -5.65 0.40 -3.04
C SER A 33 -6.98 0.36 -2.31
N SER A 34 -7.75 1.43 -2.34
CA SER A 34 -9.13 1.43 -1.81
C SER A 34 -10.03 0.32 -2.38
N SER A 35 -9.59 -0.33 -3.46
CA SER A 35 -10.25 -1.51 -4.00
C SER A 35 -10.05 -2.78 -3.16
N TYR A 36 -9.18 -2.77 -2.13
CA TYR A 36 -8.99 -3.94 -1.27
C TYR A 36 -10.20 -4.22 -0.36
N THR A 37 -10.97 -3.18 -0.03
CA THR A 37 -12.12 -3.28 0.89
C THR A 37 -13.35 -3.93 0.27
N ARG A 38 -13.46 -3.88 -1.06
CA ARG A 38 -14.57 -4.50 -1.82
C ARG A 38 -14.21 -4.71 -3.28
N GLY A 39 -14.79 -5.72 -3.90
CA GLY A 39 -14.73 -5.91 -5.35
C GLY A 39 -15.41 -4.76 -6.09
N ARG A 40 -14.88 -4.43 -7.27
CA ARG A 40 -15.44 -3.42 -8.17
C ARG A 40 -15.63 -4.03 -9.55
N ALA A 41 -16.68 -3.63 -10.25
CA ALA A 41 -16.92 -4.04 -11.64
C ALA A 41 -15.69 -3.74 -12.51
N ASN A 42 -15.34 -4.65 -13.39
CA ASN A 42 -14.17 -4.61 -14.28
C ASN A 42 -12.78 -4.63 -13.58
N TYR A 43 -12.74 -4.74 -12.24
CA TYR A 43 -11.51 -4.74 -11.43
C TYR A 43 -11.34 -5.99 -10.56
N ALA A 44 -12.07 -7.10 -10.85
CA ALA A 44 -12.09 -8.27 -10.00
C ALA A 44 -10.68 -8.76 -9.62
N LEU A 45 -9.81 -9.04 -10.60
CA LEU A 45 -8.46 -9.52 -10.35
C LEU A 45 -7.57 -8.47 -9.65
N TYR A 46 -7.76 -7.18 -9.97
CA TYR A 46 -7.02 -6.10 -9.31
C TYR A 46 -7.43 -5.98 -7.84
N SER A 47 -8.72 -5.87 -7.56
CA SER A 47 -9.26 -5.78 -6.20
C SER A 47 -8.84 -6.97 -5.35
N SER A 48 -8.97 -8.19 -5.88
CA SER A 48 -8.54 -9.42 -5.20
C SER A 48 -7.03 -9.41 -4.91
N SER A 49 -6.20 -8.97 -5.87
CA SER A 49 -4.75 -8.88 -5.64
C SER A 49 -4.39 -7.89 -4.54
N LYS A 50 -5.10 -6.76 -4.46
CA LYS A 50 -4.85 -5.73 -3.43
C LYS A 50 -5.37 -6.15 -2.05
N ALA A 51 -6.46 -6.91 -1.98
CA ALA A 51 -6.93 -7.55 -0.75
C ALA A 51 -5.94 -8.62 -0.25
N ALA A 52 -5.41 -9.43 -1.16
CA ALA A 52 -4.41 -10.43 -0.83
C ALA A 52 -3.11 -9.81 -0.26
N VAL A 53 -2.67 -8.66 -0.80
CA VAL A 53 -1.50 -7.93 -0.25
C VAL A 53 -1.76 -7.49 1.19
N VAL A 54 -2.93 -6.96 1.50
CA VAL A 54 -3.27 -6.52 2.86
C VAL A 54 -3.25 -7.70 3.83
N ASN A 55 -3.95 -8.78 3.49
CA ASN A 55 -4.00 -9.97 4.33
C ASN A 55 -2.60 -10.58 4.55
N PHE A 56 -1.79 -10.66 3.50
CA PHE A 56 -0.40 -11.13 3.59
C PHE A 56 0.44 -10.24 4.53
N VAL A 57 0.35 -8.91 4.40
CA VAL A 57 1.10 -7.98 5.26
C VAL A 57 0.72 -8.13 6.73
N GLN A 58 -0.58 -8.28 7.02
CA GLN A 58 -1.07 -8.48 8.38
C GLN A 58 -0.55 -9.80 8.98
N ALA A 59 -0.61 -10.90 8.23
CA ALA A 59 -0.09 -12.18 8.66
C ALA A 59 1.42 -12.13 8.93
N ILE A 60 2.21 -11.55 8.02
CA ILE A 60 3.65 -11.38 8.19
C ILE A 60 4.00 -10.49 9.40
N ALA A 61 3.21 -9.45 9.66
CA ALA A 61 3.42 -8.60 10.84
C ALA A 61 3.28 -9.40 12.16
N GLU A 62 2.32 -10.31 12.23
CA GLU A 62 2.13 -11.21 13.37
C GLU A 62 3.27 -12.24 13.48
N GLU A 63 3.61 -12.90 12.36
CA GLU A 63 4.69 -13.89 12.32
C GLU A 63 6.04 -13.29 12.72
N TRP A 64 6.31 -12.05 12.29
CA TRP A 64 7.60 -11.38 12.52
C TRP A 64 7.63 -10.48 13.77
N TYR A 65 6.59 -10.48 14.56
CA TYR A 65 6.47 -9.62 15.76
C TYR A 65 7.72 -9.64 16.64
N LYS A 66 8.29 -10.83 16.91
CA LYS A 66 9.47 -10.97 17.78
C LYS A 66 10.80 -10.62 17.11
N THR A 67 10.81 -10.35 15.82
CA THR A 67 12.05 -10.04 15.08
C THR A 67 12.42 -8.57 15.12
N GLY A 68 11.48 -7.69 15.51
CA GLY A 68 11.61 -6.25 15.44
C GLY A 68 11.39 -5.65 14.03
N ILE A 69 11.14 -6.48 13.02
CA ILE A 69 10.76 -6.01 11.67
C ILE A 69 9.32 -5.48 11.73
N ARG A 70 9.09 -4.35 11.09
CA ARG A 70 7.74 -3.78 10.91
C ARG A 70 7.35 -3.81 9.44
N ILE A 71 6.09 -4.12 9.18
CA ILE A 71 5.55 -4.14 7.82
C ILE A 71 4.15 -3.56 7.82
N ASN A 72 3.88 -2.61 6.92
CA ASN A 72 2.59 -1.92 6.81
C ASN A 72 2.15 -1.77 5.36
N CYS A 73 0.88 -1.44 5.17
CA CYS A 73 0.32 -1.04 3.87
C CYS A 73 -0.01 0.45 3.84
N ILE A 74 0.24 1.10 2.70
CA ILE A 74 -0.34 2.41 2.36
C ILE A 74 -1.54 2.18 1.43
N ASN A 75 -2.66 2.78 1.76
CA ASN A 75 -3.88 2.77 0.96
C ASN A 75 -4.20 4.18 0.45
N PRO A 76 -3.61 4.62 -0.68
CA PRO A 76 -3.90 5.94 -1.21
C PRO A 76 -5.25 5.95 -1.94
N GLN A 77 -5.99 7.03 -1.76
CA GLN A 77 -7.08 7.39 -2.66
C GLN A 77 -6.54 7.70 -4.05
N ARG A 78 -7.44 8.11 -4.97
CA ARG A 78 -7.07 8.51 -6.33
C ARG A 78 -5.95 9.55 -6.28
N THR A 79 -4.81 9.23 -6.86
CA THR A 79 -3.60 10.06 -6.82
C THR A 79 -3.26 10.55 -8.21
N ASN A 80 -2.95 11.82 -8.35
CA ASN A 80 -2.49 12.40 -9.61
C ASN A 80 -1.10 11.83 -9.97
N THR A 81 -1.08 10.98 -10.99
CA THR A 81 0.13 10.34 -11.52
C THR A 81 0.03 10.21 -13.03
N PRO A 82 1.17 10.15 -13.76
CA PRO A 82 1.15 9.93 -15.21
C PRO A 82 0.38 8.65 -15.61
N MET A 83 0.48 7.59 -14.80
CA MET A 83 -0.25 6.35 -15.04
C MET A 83 -1.77 6.57 -14.92
N ARG A 84 -2.22 7.39 -13.97
CA ARG A 84 -3.64 7.69 -13.81
C ARG A 84 -4.17 8.49 -14.99
N VAL A 85 -3.47 9.54 -15.39
CA VAL A 85 -3.84 10.35 -16.57
C VAL A 85 -3.92 9.48 -17.83
N LYS A 86 -2.97 8.57 -18.02
CA LYS A 86 -3.00 7.63 -19.16
C LYS A 86 -4.23 6.71 -19.16
N ASN A 87 -4.70 6.28 -18.00
CA ASN A 87 -5.78 5.30 -17.89
C ASN A 87 -7.18 5.91 -17.78
N PHE A 88 -7.30 7.13 -17.27
CA PHE A 88 -8.59 7.78 -16.92
C PHE A 88 -8.77 9.15 -17.58
N GLY A 89 -7.75 9.68 -18.27
CA GLY A 89 -7.77 11.03 -18.80
C GLY A 89 -7.46 12.10 -17.76
N ILE A 90 -7.72 13.35 -18.12
CA ILE A 90 -7.55 14.51 -17.25
C ILE A 90 -8.75 14.61 -16.31
N GLU A 91 -8.49 14.63 -15.01
CA GLU A 91 -9.50 14.77 -13.96
C GLU A 91 -9.30 16.10 -13.21
N ASP A 92 -10.31 16.54 -12.48
CA ASP A 92 -10.20 17.71 -11.59
C ASP A 92 -9.17 17.41 -10.47
N LEU A 93 -8.11 18.20 -10.44
CA LEU A 93 -7.00 18.04 -9.48
C LEU A 93 -7.46 18.21 -8.03
N SER A 94 -8.53 18.97 -7.77
CA SER A 94 -9.11 19.12 -6.42
C SER A 94 -9.67 17.81 -5.85
N THR A 95 -9.94 16.83 -6.71
CA THR A 95 -10.47 15.51 -6.36
C THR A 95 -9.38 14.42 -6.24
N LEU A 96 -8.13 14.78 -6.45
CA LEU A 96 -6.99 13.87 -6.48
C LEU A 96 -5.97 14.22 -5.38
N LEU A 97 -5.41 13.19 -4.76
CA LEU A 97 -4.21 13.36 -3.93
C LEU A 97 -3.02 13.77 -4.80
N SER A 98 -2.14 14.58 -4.25
CA SER A 98 -0.80 14.74 -4.82
C SER A 98 0.07 13.52 -4.48
N SER A 99 1.00 13.16 -5.37
CA SER A 99 1.98 12.11 -5.11
C SER A 99 2.91 12.47 -3.93
N SER A 100 3.19 13.75 -3.72
CA SER A 100 3.97 14.24 -2.58
C SER A 100 3.28 14.00 -1.24
N GLU A 101 1.95 14.14 -1.16
CA GLU A 101 1.21 13.84 0.08
C GLU A 101 1.24 12.33 0.38
N VAL A 102 1.09 11.48 -0.63
CA VAL A 102 1.24 10.04 -0.46
C VAL A 102 2.65 9.69 0.01
N ALA A 103 3.69 10.30 -0.57
CA ALA A 103 5.08 10.09 -0.16
C ALA A 103 5.33 10.55 1.29
N ARG A 104 4.78 11.71 1.69
CA ARG A 104 4.89 12.24 3.05
C ARG A 104 4.29 11.27 4.08
N ILE A 105 3.07 10.78 3.85
CA ILE A 105 2.43 9.83 4.76
C ILE A 105 3.18 8.49 4.77
N SER A 106 3.69 8.04 3.62
CA SER A 106 4.52 6.84 3.53
C SER A 106 5.78 6.96 4.39
N LEU A 107 6.47 8.10 4.33
CA LEU A 107 7.64 8.35 5.16
C LEU A 107 7.29 8.39 6.65
N MET A 108 6.20 9.06 7.02
CA MET A 108 5.73 9.07 8.41
C MET A 108 5.41 7.66 8.92
N THR A 109 4.80 6.82 8.08
CA THR A 109 4.53 5.42 8.42
C THR A 109 5.82 4.63 8.63
N LEU A 110 6.82 4.83 7.77
CA LEU A 110 8.15 4.22 7.93
C LEU A 110 8.86 4.67 9.21
N LEU A 111 8.64 5.89 9.68
CA LEU A 111 9.23 6.41 10.92
C LEU A 111 8.43 6.08 12.18
N SER A 112 7.26 5.45 12.04
CA SER A 112 6.40 5.07 13.16
C SER A 112 6.77 3.71 13.76
N SER A 113 6.17 3.40 14.91
CA SER A 113 6.25 2.07 15.54
C SER A 113 5.18 1.09 15.06
N MET A 114 4.31 1.49 14.13
CA MET A 114 3.21 0.66 13.62
C MET A 114 3.72 -0.57 12.88
N SER A 115 3.00 -1.69 13.00
CA SER A 115 3.19 -2.90 12.21
C SER A 115 1.86 -3.61 12.00
N GLY A 116 1.62 -4.13 10.80
CA GLY A 116 0.35 -4.79 10.42
C GLY A 116 -0.77 -3.83 10.03
N GLU A 117 -0.50 -2.52 9.97
CA GLU A 117 -1.52 -1.50 9.73
C GLU A 117 -1.74 -1.21 8.24
N VAL A 118 -2.97 -0.80 7.93
CA VAL A 118 -3.32 -0.22 6.63
C VAL A 118 -3.57 1.27 6.81
N VAL A 119 -2.63 2.07 6.39
CA VAL A 119 -2.68 3.53 6.55
C VAL A 119 -3.38 4.17 5.35
N ASP A 120 -4.55 4.71 5.60
CA ASP A 120 -5.33 5.42 4.60
C ASP A 120 -4.72 6.80 4.31
N VAL A 121 -4.49 7.10 3.04
CA VAL A 121 -4.17 8.46 2.58
C VAL A 121 -5.38 9.01 1.85
N LYS A 122 -6.06 9.99 2.48
CA LYS A 122 -7.32 10.58 2.00
C LYS A 122 -7.17 12.08 1.77
N LEU A 123 -7.93 12.61 0.82
CA LEU A 123 -8.09 14.07 0.71
C LEU A 123 -8.69 14.59 2.02
N LYS A 124 -8.13 15.66 2.54
CA LYS A 124 -8.74 16.38 3.66
C LYS A 124 -10.04 17.00 3.16
N GLN A 125 -11.16 16.54 3.69
CA GLN A 125 -12.42 17.24 3.52
C GLN A 125 -12.42 18.39 4.52
N TYR A 126 -12.27 19.63 4.03
CA TYR A 126 -12.59 20.80 4.84
C TYR A 126 -14.11 20.94 4.82
N ASN A 127 -14.77 20.56 5.92
CA ASN A 127 -16.16 20.96 6.15
C ASN A 127 -16.13 22.45 6.50
N TYR A 128 -16.58 23.29 5.58
CA TYR A 128 -16.89 24.70 5.82
C TYR A 128 -18.26 24.80 6.49
#